data_34603e704abcd7305dc72805b51a30a3
#
_entry.id   34603e704abcd7305dc72805b51a30a3
#
_cell.length_a   1.000
_cell.length_b   1.000
_cell.length_c   1.000
_cell.angle_alpha   90.00
_cell.angle_beta   90.00
_cell.angle_gamma   90.00
#
_symmetry.space_group_name_H-M   'P 1'
#
loop_
_entity.id
_entity.type
_entity.pdbx_description
1 polymer ?
#
loop_
_entity_poly.entity_id
_entity_poly.type
_entity_poly.pdbx_seq_one_letter_code
_entity_poly.pdbx_strand_id
1 'polypeptide(L)' 'MTVNDAVAKRIIKLLAEKNITQYRLEQDSGIFHGTMSHIMSGQNKTVTLTIVMMLAKGFGMSLIEFLDDDLLRLENFELD' A
#
# COMPACT_ATOMS: atom_id res chain seq x y z
N MET A 1 -2.23 1.81 -14.74
CA MET A 1 -2.28 2.56 -13.47
C MET A 1 -0.88 2.81 -12.94
N THR A 2 -0.72 3.78 -12.08
CA THR A 2 0.58 4.04 -11.47
C THR A 2 0.88 3.01 -10.37
N VAL A 3 2.16 2.91 -9.99
CA VAL A 3 2.55 2.05 -8.87
C VAL A 3 1.83 2.48 -7.59
N ASN A 4 1.73 3.79 -7.37
CA ASN A 4 1.04 4.30 -6.18
C ASN A 4 -0.44 3.88 -6.17
N ASP A 5 -1.12 3.95 -7.33
CA ASP A 5 -2.53 3.54 -7.42
C ASP A 5 -2.70 2.06 -7.06
N ALA A 6 -1.81 1.21 -7.54
CA ALA A 6 -1.85 -0.22 -7.24
C ALA A 6 -1.65 -0.48 -5.75
N VAL A 7 -0.71 0.23 -5.14
CA VAL A 7 -0.45 0.11 -3.68
C VAL A 7 -1.67 0.58 -2.90
N ALA A 8 -2.26 1.72 -3.27
CA ALA A 8 -3.46 2.23 -2.60
C ALA A 8 -4.62 1.23 -2.68
N LYS A 9 -4.84 0.65 -3.85
CA LYS A 9 -5.88 -0.37 -4.03
C LYS A 9 -5.61 -1.63 -3.22
N ARG A 10 -4.33 -2.05 -3.15
CA ARG A 10 -3.93 -3.18 -2.32
C ARG A 10 -4.22 -2.92 -0.85
N ILE A 11 -3.93 -1.70 -0.37
CA ILE A 11 -4.24 -1.29 1.00
C ILE A 11 -5.74 -1.39 1.27
N ILE A 12 -6.57 -0.82 0.39
CA ILE A 12 -8.03 -0.85 0.54
C ILE A 12 -8.53 -2.30 0.64
N LYS A 13 -8.04 -3.16 -0.23
CA LYS A 13 -8.42 -4.57 -0.25
C LYS A 13 -8.05 -5.26 1.06
N LEU A 14 -6.84 -5.04 1.56
CA LEU A 14 -6.37 -5.66 2.81
C LEU A 14 -7.08 -5.11 4.04
N LEU A 15 -7.41 -3.81 4.06
CA LEU A 15 -8.19 -3.24 5.16
C LEU A 15 -9.55 -3.93 5.26
N ALA A 16 -10.20 -4.16 4.11
CA ALA A 16 -11.49 -4.84 4.07
C ALA A 16 -11.35 -6.31 4.49
N GLU A 17 -10.37 -7.04 3.92
CA GLU A 17 -10.16 -8.45 4.21
C GLU A 17 -9.84 -8.71 5.69
N LYS A 18 -9.03 -7.84 6.29
CA LYS A 18 -8.59 -7.98 7.67
C LYS A 18 -9.50 -7.26 8.66
N ASN A 19 -10.49 -6.53 8.16
CA ASN A 19 -11.44 -5.77 8.97
C ASN A 19 -10.74 -4.82 9.94
N ILE A 20 -9.79 -4.04 9.43
CA ILE A 20 -9.08 -3.02 10.21
C ILE A 20 -9.23 -1.66 9.53
N THR A 21 -9.05 -0.60 10.31
CA THR A 21 -9.16 0.78 9.83
C THR A 21 -7.84 1.30 9.31
N GLN A 22 -7.90 2.36 8.50
CA GLN A 22 -6.70 3.06 8.05
C GLN A 22 -5.90 3.59 9.25
N TYR A 23 -6.59 4.10 10.26
CA TYR A 23 -5.94 4.61 11.47
C TYR A 23 -5.12 3.50 12.15
N ARG A 24 -5.68 2.31 12.27
CA ARG A 24 -4.97 1.17 12.87
C ARG A 24 -3.73 0.81 12.03
N LEU A 25 -3.87 0.83 10.71
CA LEU A 25 -2.73 0.58 9.82
C LEU A 25 -1.64 1.63 10.02
N GLU A 26 -2.00 2.91 10.15
CA GLU A 26 -1.03 3.97 10.42
C GLU A 26 -0.27 3.70 11.72
N GLN A 27 -0.97 3.29 12.76
CA GLN A 27 -0.37 2.95 14.05
C GLN A 27 0.59 1.77 13.94
N ASP A 28 0.14 0.69 13.32
CA ASP A 28 0.91 -0.56 13.27
C ASP A 28 2.07 -0.48 12.27
N SER A 29 1.96 0.32 11.22
CA SER A 29 3.02 0.49 10.22
C SER A 29 4.04 1.55 10.59
N GLY A 30 3.66 2.51 11.44
CA GLY A 30 4.50 3.66 11.76
C GLY A 30 4.50 4.73 10.67
N ILE A 31 3.60 4.65 9.69
CA ILE A 31 3.47 5.65 8.63
C ILE A 31 2.63 6.82 9.14
N PHE A 32 3.15 8.04 8.99
CA PHE A 32 2.42 9.24 9.40
C PHE A 32 1.15 9.43 8.58
N HIS A 33 0.11 9.98 9.19
CA HIS A 33 -1.16 10.22 8.54
C HIS A 33 -1.03 11.02 7.24
N GLY A 34 -0.19 12.05 7.22
CA GLY A 34 0.04 12.85 6.00
C GLY A 34 0.56 12.01 4.85
N THR A 35 1.53 11.14 5.12
CA THR A 35 2.08 10.23 4.10
C THR A 35 1.02 9.24 3.62
N MET A 36 0.26 8.66 4.55
CA MET A 36 -0.83 7.74 4.20
C MET A 36 -1.88 8.43 3.33
N SER A 37 -2.27 9.66 3.68
CA SER A 37 -3.24 10.43 2.91
C SER A 37 -2.75 10.69 1.49
N HIS A 38 -1.46 10.99 1.29
CA HIS A 38 -0.88 11.18 -0.04
C HIS A 38 -0.94 9.90 -0.86
N ILE A 39 -0.68 8.75 -0.25
CA ILE A 39 -0.79 7.46 -0.94
C ILE A 39 -2.23 7.23 -1.35
N MET A 40 -3.16 7.38 -0.42
CA MET A 40 -4.57 7.06 -0.67
C MET A 40 -5.23 8.01 -1.66
N SER A 41 -4.76 9.26 -1.74
CA SER A 41 -5.28 10.25 -2.70
C SER A 41 -4.69 10.11 -4.10
N GLY A 42 -3.62 9.35 -4.27
CA GLY A 42 -2.97 9.17 -5.56
C GLY A 42 -2.18 10.37 -6.05
N GLN A 43 -1.78 11.29 -5.14
CA GLN A 43 -1.04 12.49 -5.52
C GLN A 43 0.31 12.19 -6.15
N ASN A 44 0.99 11.14 -5.69
CA ASN A 44 2.26 10.70 -6.24
C ASN A 44 2.06 9.52 -7.19
N LYS A 45 2.95 9.35 -8.15
CA LYS A 45 2.90 8.21 -9.07
C LYS A 45 3.60 6.98 -8.52
N THR A 46 4.48 7.18 -7.56
CA THR A 46 5.32 6.10 -7.01
C THR A 46 5.27 6.10 -5.49
N VAL A 47 5.65 4.97 -4.90
CA VAL A 47 5.93 4.85 -3.48
C VAL A 47 7.33 4.26 -3.34
N THR A 48 8.00 4.56 -2.23
CA THR A 48 9.31 3.98 -1.97
C THR A 48 9.16 2.54 -1.51
N LEU A 49 10.20 1.74 -1.74
CA LEU A 49 10.21 0.38 -1.22
C LEU A 49 10.12 0.36 0.31
N THR A 50 10.74 1.33 0.97
CA THR A 50 10.65 1.44 2.43
C THR A 50 9.19 1.57 2.89
N ILE A 51 8.41 2.42 2.23
CA ILE A 51 6.99 2.58 2.57
C ILE A 51 6.24 1.26 2.36
N VAL A 52 6.51 0.56 1.26
CA VAL A 52 5.87 -0.74 0.99
C VAL A 52 6.21 -1.75 2.08
N MET A 53 7.47 -1.77 2.52
CA MET A 53 7.89 -2.66 3.62
C MET A 53 7.19 -2.30 4.93
N MET A 54 7.01 -1.01 5.22
CA MET A 54 6.27 -0.55 6.40
C MET A 54 4.80 -0.97 6.34
N LEU A 55 4.18 -0.87 5.16
CA LEU A 55 2.81 -1.31 4.96
C LEU A 55 2.67 -2.82 5.21
N ALA A 56 3.56 -3.62 4.65
CA ALA A 56 3.56 -5.06 4.88
C ALA A 56 3.66 -5.37 6.37
N LYS A 57 4.60 -4.72 7.06
CA LYS A 57 4.76 -4.87 8.51
C LYS A 57 3.46 -4.51 9.24
N GLY A 58 2.84 -3.40 8.87
CA GLY A 58 1.60 -2.96 9.50
C GLY A 58 0.45 -3.95 9.33
N PHE A 59 0.42 -4.68 8.23
CA PHE A 59 -0.56 -5.74 8.01
C PHE A 59 -0.14 -7.10 8.58
N GLY A 60 1.05 -7.20 9.17
CA GLY A 60 1.55 -8.48 9.68
C GLY A 60 1.93 -9.45 8.57
N MET A 61 2.36 -8.95 7.43
CA MET A 61 2.69 -9.72 6.24
C MET A 61 4.18 -9.57 5.91
N SER A 62 4.73 -10.52 5.17
CA SER A 62 6.03 -10.33 4.54
C SER A 62 5.88 -9.40 3.34
N LEU A 63 6.99 -8.83 2.88
CA LEU A 63 6.98 -8.01 1.66
C LEU A 63 6.45 -8.82 0.47
N ILE A 64 6.89 -10.06 0.35
CA ILE A 64 6.47 -10.92 -0.76
C ILE A 64 4.95 -11.16 -0.71
N GLU A 65 4.40 -11.43 0.46
CA GLU A 65 2.95 -11.61 0.61
C GLU A 65 2.17 -10.35 0.23
N PHE A 66 2.68 -9.18 0.64
CA PHE A 66 2.04 -7.91 0.28
C PHE A 66 2.02 -7.73 -1.24
N LEU A 67 3.12 -8.05 -1.91
CA LEU A 67 3.27 -7.88 -3.35
C LEU A 67 2.58 -8.98 -4.17
N ASP A 68 2.17 -10.07 -3.55
CA ASP A 68 1.57 -11.22 -4.22
C ASP A 68 0.08 -11.00 -4.43
N ASP A 69 -0.25 -10.15 -5.39
CA ASP A 69 -1.62 -9.83 -5.75
C ASP A 69 -1.65 -9.41 -7.23
N ASP A 70 -2.76 -9.70 -7.91
CA ASP A 70 -2.92 -9.34 -9.32
C ASP A 70 -2.79 -7.84 -9.57
N LEU A 71 -3.15 -7.00 -8.58
CA LEU A 71 -3.00 -5.55 -8.67
C LEU A 71 -1.56 -5.13 -8.93
N LEU A 72 -0.59 -5.94 -8.47
CA LEU A 72 0.83 -5.60 -8.51
C LEU A 72 1.58 -6.36 -9.61
N ARG A 73 0.87 -6.88 -10.62
CA ARG A 73 1.50 -7.46 -11.82
C ARG A 73 2.03 -6.37 -12.71
N LEU A 74 3.20 -6.60 -13.29
CA LEU A 74 3.91 -5.59 -14.09
C LEU A 74 3.08 -5.08 -15.28
N GLU A 75 2.27 -5.93 -15.91
CA GLU A 75 1.43 -5.53 -17.05
C GLU A 75 0.38 -4.49 -16.69
N ASN A 76 0.10 -4.27 -15.41
CA ASN A 76 -0.88 -3.28 -14.96
C ASN A 76 -0.31 -1.88 -14.80
N PHE A 77 1.02 -1.72 -14.96
CA PHE A 77 1.68 -0.47 -14.61
C PHE A 77 2.12 0.36 -15.80
N GLU A 78 2.09 1.67 -15.59
CA GLU A 78 2.76 2.67 -16.41
C GLU A 78 4.10 2.94 -15.74
N LEU A 79 5.19 2.41 -16.31
CA LEU A 79 6.52 2.43 -15.67
C LEU A 79 7.50 3.43 -16.27
N ASP A 80 7.08 4.23 -17.22
CA ASP A 80 7.95 5.24 -17.87
C ASP A 80 7.71 6.66 -17.38
#